data_88e76fdd69f8815cfbc1f6ade35f95a0
#
_entry.id   88e76fdd69f8815cfbc1f6ade35f95a0
#
_cell.length_a   1.000
_cell.length_b   1.000
_cell.length_c   1.000
_cell.angle_alpha   90.00
_cell.angle_beta   90.00
_cell.angle_gamma   90.00
#
_symmetry.space_group_name_H-M   'P 1'
#
loop_
_entity.id
_entity.type
_entity.pdbx_description
1 polymer ?
#
loop_
_entity_poly.entity_id
_entity_poly.type
_entity_poly.pdbx_seq_one_letter_code
_entity_poly.pdbx_strand_id
1 'polypeptide(L)'
;MPESPSSSAQAARERVAGRLRVLRAEAGLTGSELAARCGWTHPKTSRIENARTPPSPDDIRRWCKACDAVNQAPDIIAQSLNAESQFVEWQRRVRAGLRHLQDSYVRLYESTELFRVYSPNLIPGLLQTEGYARALLSGSARLLDVPDDAKQAAAARVARSEIINKAGHRFVLVIEESSLYHQLGDHDAMAAQLGYLLTAGALPAVSLGIIPSATPARSLFPQELFHMYDDTLVSVELISARVTHTQPSEIALYTKAFETLRSMAVYGAGARALIVRAIDALR
;
A
#
# COMPACT_ATOMS: atom_id res chain seq x y z
N MET A 1 19.90 15.07 -13.23
CA MET A 1 20.78 15.04 -12.05
C MET A 1 19.98 14.36 -10.95
N PRO A 2 20.48 13.35 -10.25
CA PRO A 2 19.75 12.79 -9.13
C PRO A 2 19.68 13.85 -8.02
N GLU A 3 18.46 14.18 -7.59
CA GLU A 3 18.25 15.05 -6.45
C GLU A 3 18.91 14.44 -5.21
N SER A 4 19.67 15.25 -4.48
CA SER A 4 20.31 14.78 -3.25
C SER A 4 19.24 14.46 -2.18
N PRO A 5 19.49 13.56 -1.21
CA PRO A 5 18.54 13.27 -0.13
C PRO A 5 18.10 14.51 0.66
N SER A 6 18.91 15.60 0.64
CA SER A 6 18.57 16.88 1.23
C SER A 6 17.51 17.66 0.41
N SER A 7 17.38 17.44 -0.90
CA SER A 7 16.38 18.13 -1.74
C SER A 7 14.99 17.53 -1.59
N SER A 8 14.86 16.21 -1.39
CA SER A 8 13.57 15.55 -1.16
C SER A 8 12.97 15.93 0.19
N ALA A 9 13.77 15.97 1.24
CA ALA A 9 13.34 16.42 2.57
C ALA A 9 12.93 17.91 2.55
N GLN A 10 13.65 18.74 1.81
CA GLN A 10 13.32 20.15 1.65
C GLN A 10 12.01 20.32 0.86
N ALA A 11 11.83 19.61 -0.26
CA ALA A 11 10.59 19.63 -1.05
C ALA A 11 9.37 19.21 -0.21
N ALA A 12 9.53 18.25 0.69
CA ALA A 12 8.47 17.82 1.58
C ALA A 12 8.13 18.87 2.66
N ARG A 13 9.12 19.54 3.23
CA ARG A 13 8.89 20.69 4.12
C ARG A 13 8.15 21.82 3.42
N GLU A 14 8.50 22.08 2.17
CA GLU A 14 7.84 23.09 1.33
C GLU A 14 6.37 22.75 1.07
N ARG A 15 6.04 21.46 0.84
CA ARG A 15 4.63 21.03 0.70
C ARG A 15 3.83 21.26 1.97
N VAL A 16 4.36 20.87 3.15
CA VAL A 16 3.70 21.12 4.44
C VAL A 16 3.54 22.62 4.70
N ALA A 17 4.60 23.39 4.49
CA ALA A 17 4.58 24.85 4.62
C ALA A 17 3.55 25.51 3.70
N GLY A 18 3.49 25.07 2.44
CA GLY A 18 2.51 25.51 1.46
C GLY A 18 1.07 25.25 1.90
N ARG A 19 0.78 24.03 2.40
CA ARG A 19 -0.57 23.68 2.89
C ARG A 19 -0.96 24.52 4.10
N LEU A 20 -0.09 24.70 5.06
CA LEU A 20 -0.34 25.55 6.23
C LEU A 20 -0.58 27.02 5.83
N ARG A 21 0.15 27.52 4.85
CA ARG A 21 -0.05 28.87 4.29
C ARG A 21 -1.44 29.03 3.63
N VAL A 22 -1.87 28.01 2.89
CA VAL A 22 -3.21 28.00 2.26
C VAL A 22 -4.29 28.05 3.33
N LEU A 23 -4.21 27.22 4.38
CA LEU A 23 -5.18 27.25 5.49
C LEU A 23 -5.28 28.62 6.17
N ARG A 24 -4.13 29.27 6.39
CA ARG A 24 -4.14 30.64 6.95
C ARG A 24 -4.82 31.63 6.02
N ALA A 25 -4.52 31.56 4.71
CA ALA A 25 -5.12 32.45 3.72
C ALA A 25 -6.63 32.24 3.59
N GLU A 26 -7.09 30.99 3.56
CA GLU A 26 -8.52 30.64 3.52
C GLU A 26 -9.26 31.13 4.78
N ALA A 27 -8.61 31.11 5.94
CA ALA A 27 -9.14 31.68 7.18
C ALA A 27 -9.09 33.23 7.22
N GLY A 28 -8.57 33.88 6.18
CA GLY A 28 -8.46 35.34 6.09
C GLY A 28 -7.46 35.96 7.08
N LEU A 29 -6.54 35.16 7.63
CA LEU A 29 -5.62 35.61 8.69
C LEU A 29 -4.30 36.12 8.11
N THR A 30 -3.80 37.23 8.64
CA THR A 30 -2.40 37.63 8.46
C THR A 30 -1.48 36.75 9.28
N GLY A 31 -0.18 36.72 8.96
CA GLY A 31 0.81 35.96 9.73
C GLY A 31 0.90 36.38 11.21
N SER A 32 0.63 37.67 11.50
CA SER A 32 0.63 38.21 12.87
C SER A 32 -0.61 37.79 13.66
N GLU A 33 -1.78 37.80 13.04
CA GLU A 33 -3.03 37.32 13.64
C GLU A 33 -2.98 35.83 13.93
N LEU A 34 -2.48 35.04 12.99
CA LEU A 34 -2.26 33.61 13.23
C LEU A 34 -1.32 33.38 14.41
N ALA A 35 -0.17 34.09 14.44
CA ALA A 35 0.78 33.97 15.53
C ALA A 35 0.15 34.24 16.91
N ALA A 36 -0.66 35.30 17.00
CA ALA A 36 -1.41 35.65 18.21
C ALA A 36 -2.38 34.54 18.61
N ARG A 37 -3.19 34.00 17.66
CA ARG A 37 -4.12 32.88 17.93
C ARG A 37 -3.41 31.60 18.35
N CYS A 38 -2.22 31.34 17.80
CA CYS A 38 -1.43 30.17 18.15
C CYS A 38 -0.62 30.32 19.46
N GLY A 39 -0.55 31.52 20.03
CA GLY A 39 0.22 31.79 21.24
C GLY A 39 1.74 31.78 21.04
N TRP A 40 2.19 32.23 19.84
CA TRP A 40 3.63 32.39 19.54
C TRP A 40 3.94 33.67 18.74
N THR A 41 5.20 33.86 18.35
CA THR A 41 5.64 35.09 17.69
C THR A 41 5.52 34.99 16.16
N HIS A 42 5.26 36.11 15.49
CA HIS A 42 5.21 36.18 14.02
C HIS A 42 6.48 35.61 13.31
N PRO A 43 7.71 35.82 13.78
CA PRO A 43 8.88 35.17 13.20
C PRO A 43 8.81 33.63 13.16
N LYS A 44 8.13 32.98 14.12
CA LYS A 44 7.92 31.53 14.10
C LYS A 44 6.97 31.15 12.94
N THR A 45 5.86 31.86 12.77
CA THR A 45 4.94 31.68 11.64
C THR A 45 5.68 31.81 10.31
N SER A 46 6.45 32.88 10.13
CA SER A 46 7.24 33.12 8.91
C SER A 46 8.26 32.03 8.62
N ARG A 47 8.97 31.52 9.64
CA ARG A 47 9.93 30.42 9.44
C ARG A 47 9.25 29.11 9.02
N ILE A 48 8.08 28.81 9.57
CA ILE A 48 7.28 27.63 9.19
C ILE A 48 6.78 27.78 7.75
N GLU A 49 6.17 28.89 7.40
CA GLU A 49 5.64 29.16 6.04
C GLU A 49 6.70 29.17 4.93
N ASN A 50 7.94 29.53 5.28
CA ASN A 50 9.06 29.51 4.35
C ASN A 50 9.89 28.22 4.42
N ALA A 51 9.36 27.17 5.05
CA ALA A 51 10.00 25.87 5.22
C ALA A 51 11.41 25.90 5.85
N ARG A 52 11.73 27.00 6.58
CA ARG A 52 13.01 27.18 7.28
C ARG A 52 13.06 26.42 8.60
N THR A 53 11.91 26.16 9.20
CA THR A 53 11.77 25.37 10.44
C THR A 53 10.60 24.41 10.26
N PRO A 54 10.79 23.09 10.43
CA PRO A 54 9.70 22.14 10.40
C PRO A 54 8.77 22.39 11.60
N PRO A 55 7.45 22.40 11.39
CA PRO A 55 6.49 22.50 12.50
C PRO A 55 6.45 21.20 13.28
N SER A 56 6.34 21.29 14.61
CA SER A 56 6.04 20.13 15.44
C SER A 56 4.58 19.68 15.26
N PRO A 57 4.20 18.45 15.63
CA PRO A 57 2.80 18.02 15.64
C PRO A 57 1.89 18.96 16.45
N ASP A 58 2.37 19.54 17.57
CA ASP A 58 1.62 20.51 18.36
C ASP A 58 1.47 21.85 17.63
N ASP A 59 2.50 22.31 16.93
CA ASP A 59 2.41 23.52 16.10
C ASP A 59 1.34 23.35 15.02
N ILE A 60 1.28 22.20 14.36
CA ILE A 60 0.29 21.90 13.33
C ILE A 60 -1.13 21.89 13.94
N ARG A 61 -1.32 21.25 15.10
CA ARG A 61 -2.63 21.26 15.78
C ARG A 61 -3.08 22.68 16.13
N ARG A 62 -2.20 23.51 16.70
CA ARG A 62 -2.50 24.92 17.03
C ARG A 62 -2.81 25.73 15.78
N TRP A 63 -2.05 25.53 14.70
CA TRP A 63 -2.28 26.18 13.41
C TRP A 63 -3.67 25.85 12.86
N CYS A 64 -3.98 24.56 12.74
CA CYS A 64 -5.28 24.08 12.24
C CYS A 64 -6.44 24.58 13.12
N LYS A 65 -6.26 24.62 14.46
CA LYS A 65 -7.26 25.17 15.37
C LYS A 65 -7.48 26.66 15.12
N ALA A 66 -6.41 27.44 14.93
CA ALA A 66 -6.48 28.87 14.66
C ALA A 66 -7.18 29.21 13.33
N CYS A 67 -7.15 28.27 12.38
CA CYS A 67 -7.75 28.39 11.04
C CYS A 67 -9.10 27.64 10.89
N ASP A 68 -9.71 27.17 11.97
CA ASP A 68 -10.95 26.37 11.98
C ASP A 68 -10.90 25.10 11.10
N ALA A 69 -9.70 24.52 10.94
CA ALA A 69 -9.39 23.36 10.09
C ALA A 69 -8.87 22.16 10.90
N VAL A 70 -9.40 21.91 12.11
CA VAL A 70 -8.91 20.88 13.06
C VAL A 70 -8.94 19.49 12.44
N ASN A 71 -9.90 19.19 11.58
CA ASN A 71 -10.02 17.93 10.86
C ASN A 71 -8.85 17.64 9.91
N GLN A 72 -8.09 18.65 9.47
CA GLN A 72 -6.92 18.49 8.60
C GLN A 72 -5.63 18.25 9.37
N ALA A 73 -5.60 18.47 10.68
CA ALA A 73 -4.40 18.33 11.48
C ALA A 73 -3.76 16.92 11.42
N PRO A 74 -4.53 15.81 11.51
CA PRO A 74 -3.95 14.46 11.42
C PRO A 74 -3.21 14.22 10.10
N ASP A 75 -3.78 14.63 8.97
CA ASP A 75 -3.19 14.47 7.65
C ASP A 75 -1.90 15.28 7.49
N ILE A 76 -1.90 16.54 7.94
CA ILE A 76 -0.73 17.42 7.85
C ILE A 76 0.39 16.92 8.77
N ILE A 77 0.06 16.39 9.95
CA ILE A 77 1.04 15.76 10.86
C ILE A 77 1.64 14.53 10.19
N ALA A 78 0.82 13.65 9.59
CA ALA A 78 1.31 12.48 8.87
C ALA A 78 2.22 12.87 7.70
N GLN A 79 1.86 13.91 6.92
CA GLN A 79 2.72 14.48 5.88
C GLN A 79 4.05 14.99 6.42
N SER A 80 4.03 15.70 7.55
CA SER A 80 5.24 16.25 8.17
C SER A 80 6.20 15.18 8.67
N LEU A 81 5.66 14.08 9.19
CA LEU A 81 6.46 12.95 9.70
C LEU A 81 6.99 12.04 8.58
N ASN A 82 6.26 11.92 7.47
CA ASN A 82 6.56 10.99 6.36
C ASN A 82 7.10 11.68 5.11
N ALA A 83 7.65 12.84 5.24
CA ALA A 83 8.07 13.73 4.16
C ALA A 83 8.98 13.11 3.08
N GLU A 84 9.54 11.92 3.27
CA GLU A 84 10.51 11.30 2.35
C GLU A 84 10.03 10.04 1.61
N SER A 85 8.85 9.47 1.91
CA SER A 85 8.63 8.07 1.50
C SER A 85 7.35 7.73 0.74
N GLN A 86 6.51 8.67 0.34
CA GLN A 86 5.25 8.33 -0.33
C GLN A 86 5.44 7.74 -1.73
N PHE A 87 6.46 8.18 -2.45
CA PHE A 87 6.78 7.68 -3.79
C PHE A 87 8.23 7.22 -3.84
N VAL A 88 8.44 5.93 -4.00
CA VAL A 88 9.78 5.33 -4.14
C VAL A 88 9.85 4.60 -5.48
N GLU A 89 10.72 5.09 -6.35
CA GLU A 89 10.97 4.51 -7.66
C GLU A 89 11.48 3.06 -7.54
N TRP A 90 10.90 2.15 -8.31
CA TRP A 90 11.26 0.73 -8.29
C TRP A 90 12.73 0.49 -8.58
N GLN A 91 13.28 1.15 -9.60
CA GLN A 91 14.69 0.99 -9.97
C GLN A 91 15.63 1.27 -8.79
N ARG A 92 15.30 2.28 -7.97
CA ARG A 92 16.10 2.57 -6.76
C ARG A 92 16.00 1.46 -5.72
N ARG A 93 14.81 0.89 -5.53
CA ARG A 93 14.58 -0.17 -4.53
C ARG A 93 15.19 -1.51 -4.92
N VAL A 94 15.17 -1.85 -6.21
CA VAL A 94 15.64 -3.15 -6.70
C VAL A 94 17.11 -3.16 -7.11
N ARG A 95 17.84 -2.04 -6.98
CA ARG A 95 19.29 -1.99 -7.24
C ARG A 95 20.10 -3.02 -6.45
N ALA A 96 19.65 -3.35 -5.24
CA ALA A 96 20.27 -4.36 -4.38
C ALA A 96 19.73 -5.79 -4.64
N GLY A 97 18.93 -5.97 -5.69
CA GLY A 97 18.29 -7.22 -6.06
C GLY A 97 16.86 -7.36 -5.55
N LEU A 98 16.09 -8.21 -6.22
CA LEU A 98 14.69 -8.50 -5.87
C LEU A 98 14.59 -9.24 -4.54
N ARG A 99 15.58 -10.08 -4.20
CA ARG A 99 15.65 -10.74 -2.89
C ARG A 99 15.71 -9.73 -1.75
N HIS A 100 16.60 -8.73 -1.85
CA HIS A 100 16.71 -7.67 -0.84
C HIS A 100 15.38 -6.91 -0.65
N LEU A 101 14.65 -6.70 -1.75
CA LEU A 101 13.32 -6.12 -1.69
C LEU A 101 12.37 -7.00 -0.85
N GLN A 102 12.37 -8.34 -1.03
CA GLN A 102 11.53 -9.24 -0.25
C GLN A 102 11.88 -9.19 1.25
N ASP A 103 13.17 -9.18 1.58
CA ASP A 103 13.67 -9.12 2.96
C ASP A 103 13.26 -7.80 3.65
N SER A 104 13.13 -6.70 2.90
CA SER A 104 12.74 -5.39 3.43
C SER A 104 11.32 -5.35 4.02
N TYR A 105 10.46 -6.30 3.66
CA TYR A 105 9.08 -6.39 4.17
C TYR A 105 8.93 -7.19 5.47
N VAL A 106 9.94 -7.92 5.91
CA VAL A 106 9.83 -8.86 7.05
C VAL A 106 9.33 -8.16 8.31
N ARG A 107 9.95 -7.05 8.70
CA ARG A 107 9.55 -6.30 9.89
C ARG A 107 8.12 -5.75 9.80
N LEU A 108 7.72 -5.25 8.63
CA LEU A 108 6.36 -4.77 8.41
C LEU A 108 5.35 -5.90 8.59
N TYR A 109 5.64 -7.08 8.04
CA TYR A 109 4.76 -8.23 8.17
C TYR A 109 4.65 -8.70 9.62
N GLU A 110 5.77 -8.78 10.34
CA GLU A 110 5.81 -9.20 11.74
C GLU A 110 5.04 -8.26 12.68
N SER A 111 5.00 -6.96 12.36
CA SER A 111 4.28 -5.96 13.16
C SER A 111 2.82 -5.77 12.79
N THR A 112 2.34 -6.35 11.69
CA THR A 112 0.97 -6.15 11.18
C THR A 112 0.04 -7.24 11.70
N GLU A 113 -1.05 -6.87 12.36
CA GLU A 113 -2.06 -7.81 12.86
C GLU A 113 -3.13 -8.14 11.81
N LEU A 114 -3.54 -7.14 11.01
CA LEU A 114 -4.58 -7.28 10.00
C LEU A 114 -4.07 -6.88 8.61
N PHE A 115 -3.96 -7.87 7.73
CA PHE A 115 -3.67 -7.66 6.31
C PHE A 115 -4.96 -7.61 5.52
N ARG A 116 -5.16 -6.54 4.75
CA ARG A 116 -6.21 -6.43 3.72
C ARG A 116 -5.54 -6.20 2.38
N VAL A 117 -5.81 -7.07 1.43
CA VAL A 117 -5.20 -7.00 0.10
C VAL A 117 -6.28 -7.10 -0.95
N TYR A 118 -6.31 -6.16 -1.87
CA TYR A 118 -7.05 -6.28 -3.11
C TYR A 118 -6.08 -6.47 -4.28
N SER A 119 -6.31 -7.48 -5.08
CA SER A 119 -5.47 -7.79 -6.23
C SER A 119 -6.32 -8.14 -7.46
N PRO A 120 -6.40 -7.23 -8.45
CA PRO A 120 -7.24 -7.45 -9.64
C PRO A 120 -6.60 -8.37 -10.69
N ASN A 121 -5.26 -8.45 -10.71
CA ASN A 121 -4.52 -9.04 -11.83
C ASN A 121 -3.63 -10.22 -11.46
N LEU A 122 -3.33 -10.42 -10.18
CA LEU A 122 -2.34 -11.39 -9.71
C LEU A 122 -2.85 -12.11 -8.46
N ILE A 123 -2.32 -13.28 -8.21
CA ILE A 123 -2.44 -13.90 -6.88
C ILE A 123 -1.60 -13.08 -5.89
N PRO A 124 -2.16 -12.66 -4.73
CA PRO A 124 -1.43 -11.91 -3.72
C PRO A 124 -0.15 -12.61 -3.28
N GLY A 125 0.94 -11.87 -3.07
CA GLY A 125 2.24 -12.41 -2.71
C GLY A 125 2.24 -13.34 -1.50
N LEU A 126 1.31 -13.11 -0.55
CA LEU A 126 1.07 -13.97 0.63
C LEU A 126 0.57 -15.38 0.28
N LEU A 127 -0.05 -15.55 -0.89
CA LEU A 127 -0.61 -16.81 -1.36
C LEU A 127 0.12 -17.36 -2.60
N GLN A 128 1.35 -16.90 -2.87
CA GLN A 128 2.11 -17.38 -4.02
C GLN A 128 2.95 -18.61 -3.67
N THR A 129 2.94 -19.59 -4.59
CA THR A 129 3.91 -20.69 -4.60
C THR A 129 5.25 -20.20 -5.16
N GLU A 130 6.34 -20.93 -4.90
CA GLU A 130 7.68 -20.56 -5.39
C GLU A 130 7.74 -20.50 -6.92
N GLY A 131 7.11 -21.45 -7.63
CA GLY A 131 7.09 -21.49 -9.10
C GLY A 131 6.42 -20.25 -9.71
N TYR A 132 5.22 -19.91 -9.20
CA TYR A 132 4.48 -18.72 -9.63
C TYR A 132 5.24 -17.43 -9.29
N ALA A 133 5.74 -17.30 -8.05
CA ALA A 133 6.51 -16.15 -7.61
C ALA A 133 7.78 -15.94 -8.44
N ARG A 134 8.49 -17.03 -8.79
CA ARG A 134 9.69 -16.97 -9.63
C ARG A 134 9.36 -16.44 -11.01
N ALA A 135 8.31 -16.96 -11.66
CA ALA A 135 7.90 -16.51 -12.99
C ALA A 135 7.54 -15.01 -13.00
N LEU A 136 6.77 -14.56 -11.99
CA LEU A 136 6.42 -13.15 -11.81
C LEU A 136 7.66 -12.27 -11.62
N LEU A 137 8.57 -12.67 -10.74
CA LEU A 137 9.76 -11.89 -10.39
C LEU A 137 10.78 -11.85 -11.53
N SER A 138 10.97 -12.94 -12.30
CA SER A 138 11.76 -12.92 -13.52
C SER A 138 11.18 -11.97 -14.58
N GLY A 139 9.84 -11.92 -14.71
CA GLY A 139 9.17 -10.93 -15.57
C GLY A 139 9.45 -9.50 -15.12
N SER A 140 9.39 -9.25 -13.82
CA SER A 140 9.70 -7.94 -13.22
C SER A 140 11.17 -7.55 -13.41
N ALA A 141 12.12 -8.48 -13.24
CA ALA A 141 13.54 -8.23 -13.46
C ALA A 141 13.81 -7.78 -14.90
N ARG A 142 13.22 -8.49 -15.89
CA ARG A 142 13.33 -8.11 -17.31
C ARG A 142 12.73 -6.74 -17.59
N LEU A 143 11.53 -6.44 -17.06
CA LEU A 143 10.87 -5.16 -17.27
C LEU A 143 11.68 -3.98 -16.70
N LEU A 144 12.32 -4.17 -15.54
CA LEU A 144 13.07 -3.13 -14.83
C LEU A 144 14.55 -3.07 -15.21
N ASP A 145 14.99 -3.96 -16.10
CA ASP A 145 16.39 -4.08 -16.54
C ASP A 145 17.38 -4.24 -15.36
N VAL A 146 17.05 -5.17 -14.46
CA VAL A 146 17.89 -5.51 -13.30
C VAL A 146 18.31 -6.97 -13.33
N PRO A 147 19.40 -7.35 -12.62
CA PRO A 147 19.83 -8.74 -12.53
C PRO A 147 18.71 -9.67 -12.07
N ASP A 148 18.56 -10.82 -12.73
CA ASP A 148 17.53 -11.81 -12.41
C ASP A 148 17.98 -12.70 -11.23
N ASP A 149 17.65 -12.28 -10.01
CA ASP A 149 17.77 -13.08 -8.78
C ASP A 149 16.41 -13.67 -8.35
N ALA A 150 15.48 -13.86 -9.31
CA ALA A 150 14.09 -14.24 -9.03
C ALA A 150 13.95 -15.56 -8.26
N LYS A 151 14.87 -16.52 -8.44
CA LYS A 151 14.86 -17.77 -7.68
C LYS A 151 15.03 -17.51 -6.19
N GLN A 152 16.03 -16.73 -5.81
CA GLN A 152 16.30 -16.38 -4.41
C GLN A 152 15.22 -15.46 -3.85
N ALA A 153 14.71 -14.55 -4.66
CA ALA A 153 13.63 -13.65 -4.29
C ALA A 153 12.30 -14.39 -4.09
N ALA A 154 11.99 -15.41 -4.91
CA ALA A 154 10.81 -16.25 -4.74
C ALA A 154 10.87 -17.06 -3.45
N ALA A 155 12.03 -17.69 -3.17
CA ALA A 155 12.24 -18.41 -1.91
C ALA A 155 12.08 -17.49 -0.68
N ALA A 156 12.66 -16.27 -0.72
CA ALA A 156 12.48 -15.27 0.34
C ALA A 156 11.03 -14.81 0.50
N ARG A 157 10.28 -14.67 -0.62
CA ARG A 157 8.84 -14.35 -0.60
C ARG A 157 8.02 -15.44 0.08
N VAL A 158 8.25 -16.70 -0.29
CA VAL A 158 7.55 -17.84 0.31
C VAL A 158 7.89 -17.94 1.80
N ALA A 159 9.17 -17.84 2.18
CA ALA A 159 9.58 -17.86 3.57
C ALA A 159 8.91 -16.76 4.41
N ARG A 160 8.80 -15.53 3.87
CA ARG A 160 8.07 -14.44 4.53
C ARG A 160 6.57 -14.73 4.63
N SER A 161 6.00 -15.39 3.61
CA SER A 161 4.57 -15.69 3.57
C SER A 161 4.14 -16.74 4.60
N GLU A 162 5.10 -17.46 5.22
CA GLU A 162 4.84 -18.37 6.35
C GLU A 162 4.19 -17.67 7.55
N ILE A 163 4.15 -16.34 7.58
CA ILE A 163 3.41 -15.58 8.58
C ILE A 163 1.91 -15.92 8.61
N ILE A 164 1.37 -16.41 7.49
CA ILE A 164 -0.04 -16.85 7.39
C ILE A 164 -0.36 -18.01 8.36
N ASN A 165 0.66 -18.74 8.79
CA ASN A 165 0.56 -19.84 9.74
C ASN A 165 0.84 -19.42 11.20
N LYS A 166 1.23 -18.16 11.44
CA LYS A 166 1.54 -17.66 12.78
C LYS A 166 0.30 -17.09 13.46
N ALA A 167 0.18 -17.30 14.77
CA ALA A 167 -0.87 -16.69 15.57
C ALA A 167 -0.70 -15.16 15.64
N GLY A 168 -1.80 -14.44 15.89
CA GLY A 168 -1.81 -12.98 16.02
C GLY A 168 -2.03 -12.23 14.72
N HIS A 169 -2.09 -12.90 13.58
CA HIS A 169 -2.30 -12.29 12.28
C HIS A 169 -3.62 -12.72 11.64
N ARG A 170 -4.27 -11.81 10.91
CA ARG A 170 -5.48 -12.07 10.12
C ARG A 170 -5.30 -11.53 8.70
N PHE A 171 -5.79 -12.28 7.72
CA PHE A 171 -5.61 -11.98 6.30
C PHE A 171 -6.96 -11.95 5.60
N VAL A 172 -7.35 -10.79 5.10
CA VAL A 172 -8.55 -10.61 4.29
C VAL A 172 -8.10 -10.26 2.88
N LEU A 173 -8.16 -11.23 1.98
CA LEU A 173 -7.61 -11.17 0.65
C LEU A 173 -8.76 -11.22 -0.35
N VAL A 174 -8.85 -10.22 -1.23
CA VAL A 174 -9.88 -10.13 -2.27
C VAL A 174 -9.19 -10.07 -3.62
N ILE A 175 -9.54 -11.01 -4.50
CA ILE A 175 -9.03 -11.06 -5.87
C ILE A 175 -10.18 -11.02 -6.87
N GLU A 176 -9.89 -10.55 -8.10
CA GLU A 176 -10.82 -10.74 -9.22
C GLU A 176 -10.70 -12.18 -9.78
N GLU A 177 -11.79 -12.74 -10.24
CA GLU A 177 -11.79 -14.07 -10.85
C GLU A 177 -10.80 -14.17 -12.02
N SER A 178 -10.59 -13.09 -12.78
CA SER A 178 -9.61 -13.03 -13.87
C SER A 178 -8.19 -13.38 -13.44
N SER A 179 -7.81 -13.08 -12.19
CA SER A 179 -6.48 -13.41 -11.64
C SER A 179 -6.20 -14.92 -11.64
N LEU A 180 -7.24 -15.76 -11.61
CA LEU A 180 -7.12 -17.21 -11.63
C LEU A 180 -6.72 -17.75 -13.02
N TYR A 181 -6.88 -16.95 -14.07
CA TYR A 181 -6.63 -17.33 -15.47
C TYR A 181 -5.39 -16.67 -16.06
N HIS A 182 -4.78 -15.72 -15.36
CA HIS A 182 -3.51 -15.13 -15.80
C HIS A 182 -2.38 -16.10 -15.50
N GLN A 183 -2.07 -16.94 -16.48
CA GLN A 183 -1.01 -17.94 -16.34
C GLN A 183 0.36 -17.29 -16.26
N LEU A 184 1.02 -17.47 -15.13
CA LEU A 184 2.42 -17.11 -14.90
C LEU A 184 3.26 -18.36 -14.67
N GLY A 185 4.37 -18.45 -15.40
CA GLY A 185 5.17 -19.67 -15.45
C GLY A 185 4.59 -20.70 -16.43
N ASP A 186 5.02 -21.93 -16.25
CA ASP A 186 4.49 -23.07 -17.00
C ASP A 186 3.16 -23.57 -16.42
N HIS A 187 2.59 -24.55 -17.08
CA HIS A 187 1.34 -25.16 -16.69
C HIS A 187 1.38 -25.76 -15.27
N ASP A 188 2.48 -26.44 -14.94
CA ASP A 188 2.63 -27.08 -13.62
C ASP A 188 2.73 -26.05 -12.50
N ALA A 189 3.44 -24.94 -12.72
CA ALA A 189 3.52 -23.83 -11.76
C ALA A 189 2.14 -23.21 -11.50
N MET A 190 1.31 -23.03 -12.55
CA MET A 190 -0.04 -22.47 -12.41
C MET A 190 -0.98 -23.47 -11.74
N ALA A 191 -0.93 -24.76 -12.09
CA ALA A 191 -1.73 -25.80 -11.45
C ALA A 191 -1.40 -25.91 -9.95
N ALA A 192 -0.11 -25.92 -9.60
CA ALA A 192 0.34 -25.91 -8.20
C ALA A 192 -0.13 -24.64 -7.47
N GLN A 193 -0.11 -23.48 -8.14
CA GLN A 193 -0.57 -22.21 -7.56
C GLN A 193 -2.08 -22.26 -7.24
N LEU A 194 -2.91 -22.70 -8.17
CA LEU A 194 -4.36 -22.81 -7.96
C LEU A 194 -4.68 -23.86 -6.90
N GLY A 195 -3.97 -25.00 -6.90
CA GLY A 195 -4.08 -26.02 -5.86
C GLY A 195 -3.75 -25.48 -4.46
N TYR A 196 -2.71 -24.63 -4.36
CA TYR A 196 -2.34 -24.00 -3.11
C TYR A 196 -3.40 -23.01 -2.59
N LEU A 197 -4.12 -22.31 -3.48
CA LEU A 197 -5.21 -21.43 -3.05
C LEU A 197 -6.34 -22.20 -2.33
N LEU A 198 -6.60 -23.45 -2.71
CA LEU A 198 -7.61 -24.30 -2.04
C LEU A 198 -7.22 -24.62 -0.60
N THR A 199 -5.93 -24.87 -0.35
CA THR A 199 -5.42 -25.18 0.99
C THR A 199 -5.24 -23.92 1.85
N ALA A 200 -4.63 -22.88 1.30
CA ALA A 200 -4.41 -21.61 2.01
C ALA A 200 -5.74 -20.90 2.35
N GLY A 201 -6.72 -20.94 1.44
CA GLY A 201 -8.06 -20.38 1.67
C GLY A 201 -8.90 -21.15 2.72
N ALA A 202 -8.43 -22.32 3.17
CA ALA A 202 -9.04 -23.08 4.25
C ALA A 202 -8.44 -22.78 5.64
N LEU A 203 -7.34 -22.02 5.71
CA LEU A 203 -6.71 -21.64 6.98
C LEU A 203 -7.61 -20.71 7.79
N PRO A 204 -7.76 -20.92 9.12
CA PRO A 204 -8.64 -20.09 9.95
C PRO A 204 -8.29 -18.59 9.95
N ALA A 205 -7.00 -18.25 9.78
CA ALA A 205 -6.53 -16.87 9.74
C ALA A 205 -6.79 -16.19 8.38
N VAL A 206 -7.19 -16.93 7.34
CA VAL A 206 -7.31 -16.45 5.96
C VAL A 206 -8.77 -16.37 5.52
N SER A 207 -9.19 -15.20 5.10
CA SER A 207 -10.46 -14.96 4.42
C SER A 207 -10.14 -14.64 2.94
N LEU A 208 -10.24 -15.64 2.07
CA LEU A 208 -10.04 -15.48 0.63
C LEU A 208 -11.39 -15.25 -0.07
N GLY A 209 -11.59 -14.06 -0.57
CA GLY A 209 -12.73 -13.65 -1.39
C GLY A 209 -12.34 -13.57 -2.87
N ILE A 210 -13.23 -14.02 -3.75
CA ILE A 210 -13.07 -13.90 -5.19
C ILE A 210 -14.28 -13.18 -5.76
N ILE A 211 -14.05 -12.06 -6.45
CA ILE A 211 -15.12 -11.32 -7.14
C ILE A 211 -15.37 -11.99 -8.49
N PRO A 212 -16.56 -12.58 -8.71
CA PRO A 212 -16.86 -13.24 -9.99
C PRO A 212 -16.88 -12.23 -11.14
N SER A 213 -16.38 -12.63 -12.31
CA SER A 213 -16.42 -11.81 -13.54
C SER A 213 -17.84 -11.44 -13.94
N ALA A 214 -18.80 -12.32 -13.64
CA ALA A 214 -20.22 -12.13 -13.92
C ALA A 214 -20.98 -11.45 -12.76
N THR A 215 -20.30 -10.75 -11.83
CA THR A 215 -20.97 -10.03 -10.73
C THR A 215 -21.97 -9.02 -11.31
N PRO A 216 -23.28 -9.17 -11.05
CA PRO A 216 -24.28 -8.23 -11.55
C PRO A 216 -24.21 -6.91 -10.77
N ALA A 217 -24.53 -5.80 -11.44
CA ALA A 217 -24.61 -4.46 -10.83
C ALA A 217 -23.40 -4.12 -9.94
N ARG A 218 -22.19 -4.33 -10.47
CA ARG A 218 -20.95 -3.99 -9.73
C ARG A 218 -21.03 -2.57 -9.18
N SER A 219 -20.83 -2.42 -7.89
CA SER A 219 -20.81 -1.13 -7.22
C SER A 219 -19.48 -0.39 -7.37
N LEU A 220 -18.41 -1.11 -7.71
CA LEU A 220 -17.09 -0.55 -7.97
C LEU A 220 -16.38 -1.37 -9.06
N PHE A 221 -15.79 -0.69 -10.06
CA PHE A 221 -14.97 -1.34 -11.09
C PHE A 221 -13.61 -1.77 -10.49
N PRO A 222 -12.85 -2.67 -11.17
CA PRO A 222 -11.52 -3.06 -10.69
C PRO A 222 -10.61 -1.85 -10.48
N GLN A 223 -10.00 -1.79 -9.30
CA GLN A 223 -9.07 -0.73 -8.89
C GLN A 223 -7.62 -1.21 -9.07
N GLU A 224 -6.68 -0.36 -8.70
CA GLU A 224 -5.27 -0.74 -8.56
C GLU A 224 -5.06 -1.83 -7.50
N LEU A 225 -3.97 -2.58 -7.62
CA LEU A 225 -3.54 -3.50 -6.57
C LEU A 225 -3.07 -2.70 -5.36
N PHE A 226 -3.64 -2.96 -4.19
CA PHE A 226 -3.21 -2.33 -2.95
C PHE A 226 -3.18 -3.30 -1.76
N HIS A 227 -2.28 -3.00 -0.85
CA HIS A 227 -2.12 -3.69 0.43
C HIS A 227 -2.39 -2.69 1.56
N MET A 228 -3.20 -3.09 2.53
CA MET A 228 -3.38 -2.34 3.77
C MET A 228 -2.78 -3.14 4.92
N TYR A 229 -1.99 -2.46 5.73
CA TYR A 229 -1.33 -3.00 6.92
C TYR A 229 -1.95 -2.30 8.12
N ASP A 230 -2.81 -3.01 8.85
CA ASP A 230 -3.69 -2.45 9.87
C ASP A 230 -4.48 -1.23 9.32
N ASP A 231 -4.76 -0.22 10.16
CA ASP A 231 -5.33 1.06 9.77
C ASP A 231 -4.25 2.16 9.73
N THR A 232 -3.00 1.80 9.44
CA THR A 232 -1.84 2.71 9.55
C THR A 232 -1.12 2.94 8.25
N LEU A 233 -1.19 1.99 7.30
CA LEU A 233 -0.42 2.04 6.07
C LEU A 233 -1.17 1.42 4.91
N VAL A 234 -1.23 2.11 3.78
CA VAL A 234 -1.63 1.55 2.49
C VAL A 234 -0.45 1.60 1.52
N SER A 235 -0.22 0.52 0.80
CA SER A 235 0.81 0.42 -0.23
C SER A 235 0.17 0.08 -1.58
N VAL A 236 0.42 0.90 -2.58
CA VAL A 236 -0.04 0.72 -3.96
C VAL A 236 1.18 0.45 -4.85
N GLU A 237 1.09 -0.56 -5.69
CA GLU A 237 2.16 -0.92 -6.63
C GLU A 237 1.82 -0.41 -8.03
N LEU A 238 2.62 0.54 -8.53
CA LEU A 238 2.60 1.04 -9.90
C LEU A 238 3.69 0.34 -10.72
N ILE A 239 3.65 0.45 -12.04
CA ILE A 239 4.71 -0.08 -12.92
C ILE A 239 6.06 0.57 -12.60
N SER A 240 6.09 1.87 -12.34
CA SER A 240 7.32 2.64 -12.13
C SER A 240 7.73 2.81 -10.69
N ALA A 241 6.82 2.61 -9.73
CA ALA A 241 7.05 2.96 -8.34
C ALA A 241 6.11 2.23 -7.37
N ARG A 242 6.44 2.33 -6.09
CA ARG A 242 5.52 2.06 -4.99
C ARG A 242 5.09 3.36 -4.34
N VAL A 243 3.78 3.55 -4.19
CA VAL A 243 3.19 4.66 -3.42
C VAL A 243 2.76 4.14 -2.05
N THR A 244 3.03 4.92 -1.02
CA THR A 244 2.68 4.58 0.36
C THR A 244 1.82 5.69 0.95
N HIS A 245 0.64 5.36 1.46
CA HIS A 245 -0.27 6.30 2.10
C HIS A 245 -0.31 6.02 3.61
N THR A 246 -0.15 7.07 4.40
CA THR A 246 -0.20 7.02 5.87
C THR A 246 -1.12 8.10 6.43
N GLN A 247 -1.72 8.94 5.56
CA GLN A 247 -2.67 9.96 5.96
C GLN A 247 -4.03 9.31 6.30
N PRO A 248 -4.63 9.61 7.45
CA PRO A 248 -5.89 8.99 7.87
C PRO A 248 -7.03 9.13 6.87
N SER A 249 -7.14 10.25 6.15
CA SER A 249 -8.17 10.45 5.13
C SER A 249 -7.97 9.54 3.90
N GLU A 250 -6.73 9.31 3.47
CA GLU A 250 -6.41 8.39 2.38
C GLU A 250 -6.65 6.94 2.80
N ILE A 251 -6.22 6.57 4.02
CA ILE A 251 -6.47 5.23 4.58
C ILE A 251 -7.97 4.96 4.67
N ALA A 252 -8.78 5.93 5.13
CA ALA A 252 -10.22 5.81 5.19
C ALA A 252 -10.87 5.60 3.81
N LEU A 253 -10.34 6.26 2.76
CA LEU A 253 -10.79 6.07 1.39
C LEU A 253 -10.51 4.63 0.90
N TYR A 254 -9.28 4.12 1.11
CA TYR A 254 -8.93 2.74 0.76
C TYR A 254 -9.71 1.72 1.58
N THR A 255 -9.99 1.98 2.85
CA THR A 255 -10.86 1.14 3.69
C THR A 255 -12.26 1.04 3.10
N LYS A 256 -12.86 2.18 2.72
CA LYS A 256 -14.17 2.22 2.07
C LYS A 256 -14.18 1.46 0.73
N ALA A 257 -13.16 1.66 -0.10
CA ALA A 257 -13.02 0.95 -1.37
C ALA A 257 -12.89 -0.56 -1.14
N PHE A 258 -12.05 -0.98 -0.19
CA PHE A 258 -11.85 -2.38 0.16
C PHE A 258 -13.14 -3.06 0.62
N GLU A 259 -13.90 -2.44 1.53
CA GLU A 259 -15.17 -2.99 2.01
C GLU A 259 -16.22 -3.08 0.88
N THR A 260 -16.23 -2.11 -0.04
CA THR A 260 -17.08 -2.17 -1.24
C THR A 260 -16.69 -3.35 -2.15
N LEU A 261 -15.40 -3.54 -2.43
CA LEU A 261 -14.89 -4.67 -3.22
C LEU A 261 -15.18 -6.00 -2.53
N ARG A 262 -14.92 -6.06 -1.22
CA ARG A 262 -15.15 -7.23 -0.38
C ARG A 262 -16.62 -7.67 -0.38
N SER A 263 -17.56 -6.74 -0.42
CA SER A 263 -19.00 -7.03 -0.43
C SER A 263 -19.46 -7.70 -1.72
N MET A 264 -18.70 -7.60 -2.82
CA MET A 264 -18.98 -8.24 -4.11
C MET A 264 -18.34 -9.64 -4.23
N ALA A 265 -17.46 -10.01 -3.30
CA ALA A 265 -16.73 -11.27 -3.37
C ALA A 265 -17.55 -12.44 -2.84
N VAL A 266 -17.36 -13.61 -3.43
CA VAL A 266 -17.80 -14.89 -2.89
C VAL A 266 -16.68 -15.53 -2.06
N TYR A 267 -17.07 -16.28 -1.03
CA TYR A 267 -16.16 -16.91 -0.06
C TYR A 267 -16.44 -18.40 0.07
N GLY A 268 -15.59 -19.13 0.78
CA GLY A 268 -15.80 -20.53 1.13
C GLY A 268 -16.08 -21.42 -0.08
N ALA A 269 -17.23 -22.07 -0.13
CA ALA A 269 -17.61 -22.97 -1.22
C ALA A 269 -17.69 -22.25 -2.58
N GLY A 270 -18.18 -21.01 -2.62
CA GLY A 270 -18.26 -20.23 -3.85
C GLY A 270 -16.87 -19.89 -4.42
N ALA A 271 -15.95 -19.43 -3.59
CA ALA A 271 -14.57 -19.17 -4.00
C ALA A 271 -13.86 -20.45 -4.47
N ARG A 272 -14.04 -21.55 -3.72
CA ARG A 272 -13.51 -22.88 -4.10
C ARG A 272 -14.00 -23.32 -5.47
N ALA A 273 -15.29 -23.14 -5.80
CA ALA A 273 -15.84 -23.52 -7.09
C ALA A 273 -15.20 -22.73 -8.24
N LEU A 274 -14.90 -21.44 -8.04
CA LEU A 274 -14.19 -20.61 -9.01
C LEU A 274 -12.76 -21.11 -9.25
N ILE A 275 -12.03 -21.45 -8.18
CA ILE A 275 -10.67 -21.99 -8.29
C ILE A 275 -10.67 -23.34 -9.02
N VAL A 276 -11.59 -24.23 -8.71
CA VAL A 276 -11.72 -25.55 -9.40
C VAL A 276 -11.99 -25.36 -10.89
N ARG A 277 -12.90 -24.45 -11.26
CA ARG A 277 -13.14 -24.14 -12.69
C ARG A 277 -11.88 -23.62 -13.37
N ALA A 278 -11.07 -22.81 -12.70
CA ALA A 278 -9.82 -22.33 -13.26
C ALA A 278 -8.80 -23.47 -13.44
N ILE A 279 -8.73 -24.43 -12.51
CA ILE A 279 -7.90 -25.64 -12.65
C ILE A 279 -8.36 -26.47 -13.85
N ASP A 280 -9.68 -26.67 -14.01
CA ASP A 280 -10.23 -27.41 -15.14
C ASP A 280 -9.97 -26.74 -16.50
N ALA A 281 -9.88 -25.41 -16.51
CA ALA A 281 -9.59 -24.63 -17.71
C ALA A 281 -8.10 -24.61 -18.10
N LEU A 282 -7.19 -25.08 -17.24
CA LEU A 282 -5.76 -25.21 -17.54
C LEU A 282 -5.42 -26.37 -18.50
N ARG A 283 -6.38 -27.15 -18.98
CA ARG A 283 -6.18 -28.33 -19.85
C ARG A 283 -5.70 -27.98 -21.25
#